data_2a297ce1003100ad30c5da11dc42a35d
#
_entry.id   2a297ce1003100ad30c5da11dc42a35d
#
_cell.length_a   1.000
_cell.length_b   1.000
_cell.length_c   1.000
_cell.angle_alpha   90.00
_cell.angle_beta   90.00
_cell.angle_gamma   90.00
#
_symmetry.space_group_name_H-M   'P 1'
#
loop_
_entity.id
_entity.type
_entity.pdbx_description
1 polymer ?
#
loop_
_entity_poly.entity_id
_entity_poly.type
_entity_poly.pdbx_seq_one_letter_code
_entity_poly.pdbx_strand_id
1 'polypeptide(L)'
;MTFLEECIQDSMPIWESCLETEFLKGIADGSLPEDCFKGYIVDDSLYLREYSKVFAWGMINSHDMEEIRNYYSLLSFVNESEDATRRYYLKRYHITDAEIQPLPLRPENQAYVNTMLTAAREGQGAAECMMACLPCMLSYGWIFGEMIRRAPQVEHTPYWPLVSDYAGNRYDAICKAWSQFTNKVCQDLSPERRKRCMEIFRACSQHEYHFWEMSAKPRTDI
;
A
#
# COMPACT_ATOMS: atom_id res chain seq x y z
N MET A 1 -6.60 22.08 -8.42
CA MET A 1 -6.67 20.68 -7.94
C MET A 1 -6.13 19.80 -9.05
N THR A 2 -5.14 18.97 -8.77
CA THR A 2 -4.58 18.01 -9.72
C THR A 2 -5.51 16.79 -9.85
N PHE A 3 -5.30 15.96 -10.88
CA PHE A 3 -6.11 14.75 -11.03
C PHE A 3 -5.93 13.77 -9.85
N LEU A 4 -4.73 13.64 -9.35
CA LEU A 4 -4.48 12.80 -8.18
C LEU A 4 -5.19 13.33 -6.92
N GLU A 5 -5.23 14.65 -6.71
CA GLU A 5 -5.98 15.24 -5.60
C GLU A 5 -7.49 14.96 -5.71
N GLU A 6 -8.05 14.94 -6.92
CA GLU A 6 -9.44 14.53 -7.16
C GLU A 6 -9.67 13.07 -6.76
N CYS A 7 -8.75 12.16 -7.16
CA CYS A 7 -8.83 10.73 -6.80
C CYS A 7 -8.74 10.52 -5.28
N ILE A 8 -7.84 11.24 -4.60
CA ILE A 8 -7.68 11.18 -3.14
C ILE A 8 -8.96 11.69 -2.47
N GLN A 9 -9.50 12.83 -2.91
CA GLN A 9 -10.73 13.38 -2.35
C GLN A 9 -11.93 12.42 -2.50
N ASP A 10 -12.06 11.78 -3.66
CA ASP A 10 -13.11 10.77 -3.92
C ASP A 10 -12.97 9.52 -3.03
N SER A 11 -11.72 9.15 -2.70
CA SER A 11 -11.42 7.97 -1.88
C SER A 11 -11.29 8.27 -0.38
N MET A 12 -11.29 9.52 0.03
CA MET A 12 -11.09 9.93 1.43
C MET A 12 -12.07 9.27 2.42
N PRO A 13 -13.37 9.14 2.10
CA PRO A 13 -14.31 8.45 3.00
C PRO A 13 -13.93 6.98 3.26
N ILE A 14 -13.29 6.33 2.29
CA ILE A 14 -12.78 4.94 2.44
C ILE A 14 -11.59 4.93 3.40
N TRP A 15 -10.63 5.86 3.23
CA TRP A 15 -9.46 5.95 4.12
C TRP A 15 -9.87 6.30 5.56
N GLU A 16 -10.85 7.18 5.74
CA GLU A 16 -11.43 7.46 7.06
C GLU A 16 -12.03 6.21 7.69
N SER A 17 -12.73 5.38 6.90
CA SER A 17 -13.29 4.11 7.37
C SER A 17 -12.23 3.10 7.79
N CYS A 18 -11.03 3.13 7.20
CA CYS A 18 -9.91 2.28 7.62
C CYS A 18 -9.56 2.48 9.11
N LEU A 19 -9.55 3.72 9.59
CA LEU A 19 -9.27 4.04 11.00
C LEU A 19 -10.28 3.44 11.98
N GLU A 20 -11.46 3.06 11.50
CA GLU A 20 -12.51 2.44 12.31
C GLU A 20 -12.42 0.91 12.36
N THR A 21 -11.49 0.30 11.61
CA THR A 21 -11.26 -1.15 11.65
C THR A 21 -10.67 -1.59 12.99
N GLU A 22 -11.02 -2.80 13.44
CA GLU A 22 -10.50 -3.36 14.69
C GLU A 22 -8.98 -3.48 14.70
N PHE A 23 -8.37 -3.72 13.52
CA PHE A 23 -6.92 -3.80 13.40
C PHE A 23 -6.25 -2.47 13.73
N LEU A 24 -6.66 -1.38 13.07
CA LEU A 24 -6.04 -0.06 13.28
C LEU A 24 -6.37 0.54 14.64
N LYS A 25 -7.57 0.29 15.19
CA LYS A 25 -7.89 0.64 16.59
C LYS A 25 -6.98 -0.08 17.57
N GLY A 26 -6.79 -1.37 17.38
CA GLY A 26 -5.91 -2.17 18.23
C GLY A 26 -4.42 -1.79 18.10
N ILE A 27 -3.98 -1.32 16.93
CA ILE A 27 -2.65 -0.68 16.77
C ILE A 27 -2.57 0.60 17.61
N ALA A 28 -3.57 1.47 17.49
CA ALA A 28 -3.58 2.81 18.12
C ALA A 28 -3.56 2.75 19.66
N ASP A 29 -4.24 1.78 20.26
CA ASP A 29 -4.32 1.62 21.73
C ASP A 29 -3.44 0.49 22.28
N GLY A 30 -2.78 -0.29 21.40
CA GLY A 30 -1.91 -1.42 21.79
C GLY A 30 -2.67 -2.71 22.13
N SER A 31 -3.98 -2.76 21.93
CA SER A 31 -4.83 -3.93 22.26
C SER A 31 -4.89 -5.00 21.17
N LEU A 32 -4.33 -4.74 19.98
CA LEU A 32 -4.34 -5.72 18.89
C LEU A 32 -3.67 -7.03 19.33
N PRO A 33 -4.32 -8.19 19.16
CA PRO A 33 -3.68 -9.48 19.45
C PRO A 33 -2.41 -9.67 18.60
N GLU A 34 -1.34 -10.14 19.24
CA GLU A 34 -0.05 -10.33 18.56
C GLU A 34 -0.15 -11.29 17.36
N ASP A 35 -1.01 -12.31 17.44
CA ASP A 35 -1.22 -13.25 16.33
C ASP A 35 -1.91 -12.58 15.11
N CYS A 36 -2.75 -11.57 15.33
CA CYS A 36 -3.31 -10.77 14.24
C CYS A 36 -2.21 -9.96 13.54
N PHE A 37 -1.36 -9.29 14.33
CA PHE A 37 -0.25 -8.52 13.77
C PHE A 37 0.79 -9.40 13.05
N LYS A 38 1.06 -10.57 13.60
CA LYS A 38 1.91 -11.60 12.97
C LYS A 38 1.36 -12.04 11.61
N GLY A 39 0.04 -12.30 11.57
CA GLY A 39 -0.68 -12.59 10.32
C GLY A 39 -0.56 -11.46 9.32
N TYR A 40 -0.73 -10.19 9.76
CA TYR A 40 -0.55 -9.00 8.93
C TYR A 40 0.84 -8.95 8.29
N ILE A 41 1.92 -9.15 9.05
CA ILE A 41 3.29 -9.11 8.52
C ILE A 41 3.53 -10.18 7.44
N VAL A 42 2.93 -11.36 7.59
CA VAL A 42 2.99 -12.43 6.58
C VAL A 42 2.17 -12.06 5.34
N ASP A 43 0.94 -11.56 5.51
CA ASP A 43 0.09 -11.13 4.41
C ASP A 43 0.68 -9.98 3.62
N ASP A 44 1.29 -9.02 4.31
CA ASP A 44 1.99 -7.89 3.73
C ASP A 44 3.20 -8.36 2.91
N SER A 45 3.97 -9.33 3.43
CA SER A 45 5.10 -9.92 2.69
C SER A 45 4.67 -10.58 1.38
N LEU A 46 3.54 -11.27 1.40
CA LEU A 46 2.95 -11.89 0.20
C LEU A 46 2.40 -10.83 -0.76
N TYR A 47 1.77 -9.78 -0.24
CA TYR A 47 1.28 -8.65 -1.00
C TYR A 47 2.42 -7.91 -1.71
N LEU A 48 3.49 -7.53 -1.00
CA LEU A 48 4.63 -6.79 -1.55
C LEU A 48 5.33 -7.54 -2.69
N ARG A 49 5.38 -8.88 -2.63
CA ARG A 49 5.86 -9.71 -3.73
C ARG A 49 5.06 -9.48 -5.02
N GLU A 50 3.74 -9.41 -4.92
CA GLU A 50 2.86 -9.20 -6.07
C GLU A 50 2.81 -7.72 -6.48
N TYR A 51 2.83 -6.82 -5.51
CA TYR A 51 2.91 -5.37 -5.72
C TYR A 51 4.13 -4.99 -6.55
N SER A 52 5.29 -5.60 -6.28
CA SER A 52 6.51 -5.40 -7.07
C SER A 52 6.33 -5.70 -8.56
N LYS A 53 5.47 -6.65 -8.93
CA LYS A 53 5.18 -6.99 -10.33
C LYS A 53 4.41 -5.89 -11.06
N VAL A 54 3.64 -5.07 -10.34
CA VAL A 54 2.92 -3.92 -10.94
C VAL A 54 3.91 -2.90 -11.48
N PHE A 55 5.03 -2.66 -10.76
CA PHE A 55 6.10 -1.76 -11.25
C PHE A 55 6.82 -2.33 -12.47
N ALA A 56 7.01 -3.65 -12.54
CA ALA A 56 7.55 -4.29 -13.74
C ALA A 56 6.62 -4.07 -14.95
N TRP A 57 5.31 -4.20 -14.78
CA TRP A 57 4.33 -3.83 -15.81
C TRP A 57 4.38 -2.32 -16.14
N GLY A 58 4.56 -1.46 -15.16
CA GLY A 58 4.79 -0.04 -15.37
C GLY A 58 5.97 0.23 -16.29
N MET A 59 7.11 -0.46 -16.08
CA MET A 59 8.26 -0.36 -16.98
C MET A 59 7.95 -0.86 -18.39
N ILE A 60 7.21 -1.97 -18.52
CA ILE A 60 6.81 -2.52 -19.84
C ILE A 60 5.90 -1.54 -20.58
N ASN A 61 4.98 -0.88 -19.88
CA ASN A 61 4.00 0.04 -20.43
C ASN A 61 4.55 1.48 -20.61
N SER A 62 5.78 1.74 -20.19
CA SER A 62 6.42 3.07 -20.32
C SER A 62 6.77 3.40 -21.77
N HIS A 63 6.62 4.67 -22.13
CA HIS A 63 6.90 5.16 -23.48
C HIS A 63 8.32 5.72 -23.66
N ASP A 64 9.00 6.05 -22.56
CA ASP A 64 10.35 6.58 -22.59
C ASP A 64 11.22 6.11 -21.40
N MET A 65 12.52 6.44 -21.49
CA MET A 65 13.51 6.04 -20.48
C MET A 65 13.34 6.78 -19.14
N GLU A 66 12.69 7.93 -19.12
CA GLU A 66 12.42 8.66 -17.88
C GLU A 66 11.35 7.93 -17.05
N GLU A 67 10.27 7.51 -17.69
CA GLU A 67 9.23 6.69 -17.06
C GLU A 67 9.82 5.37 -16.54
N ILE A 68 10.62 4.66 -17.35
CA ILE A 68 11.27 3.40 -16.94
C ILE A 68 12.15 3.62 -15.71
N ARG A 69 12.96 4.69 -15.67
CA ARG A 69 13.81 5.00 -14.49
C ARG A 69 12.99 5.33 -13.26
N ASN A 70 11.86 6.02 -13.41
CA ASN A 70 10.95 6.28 -12.29
C ASN A 70 10.42 4.96 -11.72
N TYR A 71 9.87 4.06 -12.54
CA TYR A 71 9.39 2.75 -12.07
C TYR A 71 10.50 1.90 -11.44
N TYR A 72 11.70 1.91 -12.00
CA TYR A 72 12.85 1.24 -11.41
C TYR A 72 13.18 1.80 -10.01
N SER A 73 13.15 3.12 -9.86
CA SER A 73 13.37 3.79 -8.57
C SER A 73 12.30 3.44 -7.54
N LEU A 74 11.02 3.36 -7.98
CA LEU A 74 9.91 2.97 -7.13
C LEU A 74 10.04 1.52 -6.65
N LEU A 75 10.41 0.61 -7.55
CA LEU A 75 10.67 -0.80 -7.22
C LEU A 75 11.84 -0.96 -6.24
N SER A 76 12.92 -0.19 -6.43
CA SER A 76 14.08 -0.18 -5.53
C SER A 76 13.68 0.27 -4.12
N PHE A 77 12.82 1.29 -4.01
CA PHE A 77 12.32 1.75 -2.72
C PHE A 77 11.54 0.67 -1.96
N VAL A 78 10.62 -0.02 -2.64
CA VAL A 78 9.85 -1.13 -2.03
C VAL A 78 10.78 -2.21 -1.50
N ASN A 79 11.82 -2.56 -2.25
CA ASN A 79 12.75 -3.61 -1.87
C ASN A 79 13.75 -3.20 -0.75
N GLU A 80 14.09 -1.93 -0.62
CA GLU A 80 15.16 -1.48 0.28
C GLU A 80 14.65 -0.82 1.57
N SER A 81 13.52 -0.15 1.51
CA SER A 81 13.05 0.71 2.61
C SER A 81 11.90 0.10 3.40
N GLU A 82 10.91 -0.49 2.75
CA GLU A 82 9.81 -1.17 3.44
C GLU A 82 10.26 -2.50 4.07
N ASP A 83 11.37 -3.04 3.58
CA ASP A 83 11.91 -4.32 4.06
C ASP A 83 12.48 -4.23 5.51
N ALA A 84 12.91 -3.08 5.98
CA ALA A 84 13.57 -2.97 7.28
C ALA A 84 12.64 -3.27 8.46
N THR A 85 11.47 -2.65 8.50
CA THR A 85 10.46 -2.87 9.56
C THR A 85 9.84 -4.26 9.46
N ARG A 86 9.54 -4.72 8.25
CA ARG A 86 9.09 -6.09 8.01
C ARG A 86 10.09 -7.11 8.56
N ARG A 87 11.37 -6.99 8.22
CA ARG A 87 12.44 -7.87 8.72
C ARG A 87 12.60 -7.82 10.23
N TYR A 88 12.44 -6.65 10.83
CA TYR A 88 12.47 -6.52 12.29
C TYR A 88 11.39 -7.42 12.93
N TYR A 89 10.15 -7.36 12.45
CA TYR A 89 9.07 -8.17 13.00
C TYR A 89 9.19 -9.65 12.63
N LEU A 90 9.59 -10.00 11.41
CA LEU A 90 9.84 -11.39 11.04
C LEU A 90 10.89 -12.04 11.93
N LYS A 91 12.00 -11.31 12.21
CA LYS A 91 13.02 -11.78 13.13
C LYS A 91 12.47 -11.94 14.56
N ARG A 92 11.68 -10.98 15.03
CA ARG A 92 11.04 -11.01 16.34
C ARG A 92 10.12 -12.22 16.50
N TYR A 93 9.39 -12.56 15.45
CA TYR A 93 8.44 -13.68 15.45
C TYR A 93 9.05 -15.00 15.01
N HIS A 94 10.35 -15.03 14.69
CA HIS A 94 11.07 -16.21 14.20
C HIS A 94 10.45 -16.82 12.94
N ILE A 95 9.92 -15.98 12.04
CA ILE A 95 9.36 -16.37 10.74
C ILE A 95 10.39 -16.07 9.66
N THR A 96 10.62 -17.02 8.77
CA THR A 96 11.54 -16.90 7.63
C THR A 96 10.82 -16.70 6.31
N ASP A 97 11.47 -16.08 5.34
CA ASP A 97 10.94 -15.94 3.99
C ASP A 97 10.64 -17.32 3.34
N ALA A 98 11.37 -18.36 3.68
CA ALA A 98 11.14 -19.72 3.20
C ALA A 98 9.82 -20.33 3.71
N GLU A 99 9.40 -19.97 4.92
CA GLU A 99 8.11 -20.36 5.48
C GLU A 99 6.96 -19.58 4.87
N ILE A 100 7.18 -18.31 4.51
CA ILE A 100 6.15 -17.45 3.90
C ILE A 100 5.91 -17.81 2.42
N GLN A 101 6.96 -18.12 1.67
CA GLN A 101 6.87 -18.35 0.22
C GLN A 101 5.77 -19.31 -0.24
N PRO A 102 5.55 -20.48 0.41
CA PRO A 102 4.53 -21.44 -0.02
C PRO A 102 3.12 -21.08 0.43
N LEU A 103 2.95 -20.09 1.32
CA LEU A 103 1.63 -19.74 1.86
C LEU A 103 0.74 -19.10 0.79
N PRO A 104 -0.56 -19.42 0.79
CA PRO A 104 -1.52 -18.79 -0.11
C PRO A 104 -1.82 -17.35 0.34
N LEU A 105 -2.15 -16.50 -0.61
CA LEU A 105 -2.82 -15.23 -0.32
C LEU A 105 -4.20 -15.50 0.30
N ARG A 106 -4.57 -14.77 1.35
CA ARG A 106 -5.95 -14.78 1.84
C ARG A 106 -6.88 -14.17 0.77
N PRO A 107 -8.19 -14.51 0.76
CA PRO A 107 -9.09 -14.09 -0.33
C PRO A 107 -9.11 -12.58 -0.60
N GLU A 108 -9.10 -11.75 0.44
CA GLU A 108 -9.12 -10.29 0.33
C GLU A 108 -7.82 -9.77 -0.29
N ASN A 109 -6.67 -10.31 0.15
CA ASN A 109 -5.37 -10.00 -0.40
C ASN A 109 -5.26 -10.45 -1.87
N GLN A 110 -5.75 -11.67 -2.20
CA GLN A 110 -5.81 -12.17 -3.58
C GLN A 110 -6.66 -11.27 -4.48
N ALA A 111 -7.82 -10.80 -3.98
CA ALA A 111 -8.69 -9.90 -4.73
C ALA A 111 -7.99 -8.56 -5.01
N TYR A 112 -7.28 -8.01 -4.03
CA TYR A 112 -6.50 -6.79 -4.19
C TYR A 112 -5.40 -6.95 -5.25
N VAL A 113 -4.57 -7.99 -5.10
CA VAL A 113 -3.50 -8.31 -6.05
C VAL A 113 -4.04 -8.50 -7.47
N ASN A 114 -5.16 -9.22 -7.62
CA ASN A 114 -5.79 -9.42 -8.92
C ASN A 114 -6.23 -8.09 -9.56
N THR A 115 -6.82 -7.18 -8.78
CA THR A 115 -7.22 -5.85 -9.25
C THR A 115 -6.02 -5.05 -9.74
N MET A 116 -4.95 -4.98 -8.96
CA MET A 116 -3.73 -4.25 -9.33
C MET A 116 -3.07 -4.82 -10.60
N LEU A 117 -2.85 -6.14 -10.64
CA LEU A 117 -2.18 -6.79 -11.77
C LEU A 117 -3.03 -6.73 -13.04
N THR A 118 -4.36 -6.79 -12.92
CA THR A 118 -5.26 -6.61 -14.07
C THR A 118 -5.18 -5.18 -14.60
N ALA A 119 -5.26 -4.18 -13.72
CA ALA A 119 -5.13 -2.78 -14.11
C ALA A 119 -3.78 -2.50 -14.80
N ALA A 120 -2.69 -3.03 -14.27
CA ALA A 120 -1.36 -2.85 -14.83
C ALA A 120 -1.19 -3.56 -16.19
N ARG A 121 -1.66 -4.79 -16.31
CA ARG A 121 -1.53 -5.61 -17.52
C ARG A 121 -2.40 -5.13 -18.67
N GLU A 122 -3.62 -4.67 -18.37
CA GLU A 122 -4.57 -4.16 -19.37
C GLU A 122 -4.44 -2.65 -19.59
N GLY A 123 -3.58 -1.98 -18.83
CA GLY A 123 -3.32 -0.55 -18.94
C GLY A 123 -2.67 -0.19 -20.27
N GLN A 124 -2.92 1.05 -20.72
CA GLN A 124 -2.40 1.60 -21.97
C GLN A 124 -1.15 2.46 -21.76
N GLY A 125 -0.58 2.46 -20.56
CA GLY A 125 0.58 3.26 -20.20
C GLY A 125 0.91 3.23 -18.72
N ALA A 126 1.74 4.17 -18.30
CA ALA A 126 2.21 4.29 -16.92
C ALA A 126 1.10 4.66 -15.91
N ALA A 127 0.06 5.38 -16.34
CA ALA A 127 -0.95 5.94 -15.45
C ALA A 127 -1.73 4.86 -14.69
N GLU A 128 -2.20 3.82 -15.37
CA GLU A 128 -3.00 2.76 -14.76
C GLU A 128 -2.21 1.98 -13.69
N CYS A 129 -0.90 1.77 -13.93
CA CYS A 129 -0.02 1.15 -12.93
C CYS A 129 0.13 2.03 -11.69
N MET A 130 0.33 3.34 -11.86
CA MET A 130 0.42 4.27 -10.74
C MET A 130 -0.89 4.35 -9.96
N MET A 131 -2.04 4.40 -10.64
CA MET A 131 -3.35 4.41 -9.99
C MET A 131 -3.63 3.13 -9.19
N ALA A 132 -3.04 2.00 -9.59
CA ALA A 132 -3.15 0.75 -8.84
C ALA A 132 -2.24 0.70 -7.61
N CYS A 133 -1.06 1.35 -7.66
CA CYS A 133 -0.07 1.31 -6.59
C CYS A 133 -0.24 2.41 -5.53
N LEU A 134 -0.64 3.61 -5.95
CA LEU A 134 -0.66 4.79 -5.08
C LEU A 134 -1.61 4.70 -3.88
N PRO A 135 -2.80 4.06 -3.95
CA PRO A 135 -3.67 3.93 -2.78
C PRO A 135 -2.95 3.33 -1.58
N CYS A 136 -2.19 2.25 -1.76
CA CYS A 136 -1.37 1.67 -0.69
C CYS A 136 -0.42 2.70 -0.09
N MET A 137 0.41 3.30 -0.94
CA MET A 137 1.44 4.24 -0.51
C MET A 137 0.87 5.46 0.22
N LEU A 138 -0.12 6.11 -0.38
CA LEU A 138 -0.65 7.37 0.15
C LEU A 138 -1.59 7.18 1.34
N SER A 139 -2.40 6.10 1.34
CA SER A 139 -3.30 5.85 2.47
C SER A 139 -2.54 5.50 3.74
N TYR A 140 -1.45 4.75 3.67
CA TYR A 140 -0.62 4.45 4.83
C TYR A 140 -0.06 5.72 5.48
N GLY A 141 0.53 6.62 4.70
CA GLY A 141 1.02 7.90 5.21
C GLY A 141 -0.08 8.73 5.88
N TRP A 142 -1.25 8.81 5.24
CA TRP A 142 -2.39 9.54 5.79
C TRP A 142 -2.97 8.86 7.05
N ILE A 143 -3.20 7.55 7.02
CA ILE A 143 -3.78 6.77 8.12
C ILE A 143 -2.89 6.86 9.38
N PHE A 144 -1.59 6.60 9.25
CA PHE A 144 -0.69 6.62 10.41
C PHE A 144 -0.42 8.04 10.89
N GLY A 145 -0.39 9.04 10.01
CA GLY A 145 -0.37 10.45 10.41
C GLY A 145 -1.60 10.86 11.22
N GLU A 146 -2.81 10.48 10.78
CA GLU A 146 -4.06 10.69 11.51
C GLU A 146 -4.11 9.90 12.83
N MET A 147 -3.61 8.67 12.83
CA MET A 147 -3.52 7.85 14.04
C MET A 147 -2.67 8.54 15.12
N ILE A 148 -1.48 9.01 14.78
CA ILE A 148 -0.61 9.74 15.72
C ILE A 148 -1.31 11.00 16.24
N ARG A 149 -1.98 11.73 15.36
CA ARG A 149 -2.71 12.97 15.75
C ARG A 149 -3.88 12.68 16.70
N ARG A 150 -4.64 11.59 16.46
CA ARG A 150 -5.84 11.24 17.26
C ARG A 150 -5.51 10.45 18.52
N ALA A 151 -4.46 9.65 18.48
CA ALA A 151 -4.07 8.69 19.51
C ALA A 151 -2.54 8.72 19.76
N PRO A 152 -1.96 9.81 20.30
CA PRO A 152 -0.51 9.94 20.45
C PRO A 152 0.11 8.87 21.35
N GLN A 153 -0.68 8.19 22.19
CA GLN A 153 -0.23 7.06 23.01
C GLN A 153 0.28 5.86 22.16
N VAL A 154 0.00 5.83 20.85
CA VAL A 154 0.51 4.79 19.93
C VAL A 154 2.03 4.68 19.95
N GLU A 155 2.74 5.76 20.29
CA GLU A 155 4.20 5.78 20.47
C GLU A 155 4.70 4.79 21.55
N HIS A 156 3.83 4.39 22.48
CA HIS A 156 4.15 3.48 23.56
C HIS A 156 3.66 2.03 23.30
N THR A 157 3.07 1.78 22.14
CA THR A 157 2.59 0.45 21.76
C THR A 157 3.71 -0.41 21.14
N PRO A 158 3.58 -1.74 21.14
CA PRO A 158 4.54 -2.62 20.46
C PRO A 158 4.54 -2.43 18.92
N TYR A 159 3.60 -1.68 18.38
CA TYR A 159 3.39 -1.43 16.94
C TYR A 159 4.01 -0.12 16.44
N TRP A 160 4.59 0.68 17.36
CA TRP A 160 5.23 1.94 17.03
C TRP A 160 6.27 1.87 15.89
N PRO A 161 7.14 0.82 15.79
CA PRO A 161 8.07 0.72 14.68
C PRO A 161 7.38 0.74 13.30
N LEU A 162 6.22 0.09 13.15
CA LEU A 162 5.42 0.16 11.93
C LEU A 162 4.87 1.58 11.70
N VAL A 163 4.20 2.14 12.70
CA VAL A 163 3.56 3.46 12.60
C VAL A 163 4.56 4.56 12.27
N SER A 164 5.71 4.56 12.94
CA SER A 164 6.75 5.57 12.76
C SER A 164 7.41 5.54 11.37
N ASP A 165 7.47 4.39 10.72
CA ASP A 165 8.03 4.26 9.37
C ASP A 165 7.23 5.06 8.33
N TYR A 166 5.91 5.10 8.48
CA TYR A 166 4.99 5.76 7.54
C TYR A 166 4.65 7.21 7.93
N ALA A 167 5.10 7.69 9.09
CA ALA A 167 4.74 8.99 9.63
C ALA A 167 5.93 9.96 9.77
N GLY A 168 6.89 9.90 8.89
CA GLY A 168 8.09 10.73 8.95
C GLY A 168 8.38 11.50 7.67
N ASN A 169 9.19 12.56 7.79
CA ASN A 169 9.60 13.42 6.67
C ASN A 169 10.15 12.65 5.46
N ARG A 170 10.79 11.49 5.71
CA ARG A 170 11.31 10.62 4.65
C ARG A 170 10.17 10.02 3.83
N TYR A 171 9.14 9.50 4.48
CA TYR A 171 7.99 8.91 3.82
C TYR A 171 7.19 9.97 3.06
N ASP A 172 6.98 11.15 3.66
CA ASP A 172 6.32 12.29 3.01
C ASP A 172 7.05 12.71 1.73
N ALA A 173 8.39 12.76 1.75
CA ALA A 173 9.18 13.10 0.57
C ALA A 173 8.97 12.08 -0.56
N ILE A 174 8.87 10.80 -0.23
CA ILE A 174 8.62 9.73 -1.19
C ILE A 174 7.21 9.82 -1.75
N CYS A 175 6.19 9.97 -0.88
CA CYS A 175 4.81 10.18 -1.31
C CYS A 175 4.69 11.38 -2.29
N LYS A 176 5.41 12.46 -1.99
CA LYS A 176 5.46 13.65 -2.85
C LYS A 176 6.08 13.35 -4.23
N ALA A 177 7.20 12.63 -4.26
CA ALA A 177 7.87 12.26 -5.51
C ALA A 177 6.96 11.36 -6.37
N TRP A 178 6.32 10.36 -5.78
CA TRP A 178 5.38 9.48 -6.46
C TRP A 178 4.16 10.25 -6.98
N SER A 179 3.63 11.17 -6.18
CA SER A 179 2.51 12.03 -6.58
C SER A 179 2.87 12.93 -7.77
N GLN A 180 4.08 13.49 -7.79
CA GLN A 180 4.57 14.30 -8.89
C GLN A 180 4.70 13.49 -10.19
N PHE A 181 5.29 12.30 -10.12
CA PHE A 181 5.38 11.39 -11.25
C PHE A 181 4.00 11.00 -11.78
N THR A 182 3.08 10.65 -10.88
CA THR A 182 1.71 10.29 -11.25
C THR A 182 0.97 11.44 -11.93
N ASN A 183 1.05 12.66 -11.39
CA ASN A 183 0.44 13.82 -12.03
C ASN A 183 1.00 14.07 -13.44
N LYS A 184 2.31 13.80 -13.65
CA LYS A 184 2.95 13.92 -14.97
C LYS A 184 2.37 12.90 -15.95
N VAL A 185 2.33 11.62 -15.59
CA VAL A 185 1.84 10.56 -16.50
C VAL A 185 0.32 10.59 -16.70
N CYS A 186 -0.41 11.30 -15.86
CA CYS A 186 -1.86 11.50 -15.97
C CYS A 186 -2.26 12.82 -16.65
N GLN A 187 -1.31 13.65 -17.07
CA GLN A 187 -1.60 15.01 -17.53
C GLN A 187 -2.49 15.02 -18.79
N ASP A 188 -2.19 14.15 -19.76
CA ASP A 188 -2.82 14.15 -21.09
C ASP A 188 -3.74 12.93 -21.29
N LEU A 189 -4.33 12.42 -20.23
CA LEU A 189 -5.29 11.31 -20.33
C LEU A 189 -6.58 11.75 -21.03
N SER A 190 -7.10 10.89 -21.93
CA SER A 190 -8.45 11.07 -22.46
C SER A 190 -9.50 10.98 -21.33
N PRO A 191 -10.71 11.55 -21.51
CA PRO A 191 -11.77 11.47 -20.51
C PRO A 191 -12.07 10.03 -20.06
N GLU A 192 -12.03 9.07 -20.99
CA GLU A 192 -12.29 7.66 -20.73
C GLU A 192 -11.19 7.04 -19.87
N ARG A 193 -9.91 7.31 -20.22
CA ARG A 193 -8.77 6.82 -19.41
C ARG A 193 -8.72 7.48 -18.04
N ARG A 194 -9.05 8.79 -17.97
CA ARG A 194 -9.13 9.51 -16.69
C ARG A 194 -10.17 8.87 -15.77
N LYS A 195 -11.37 8.55 -16.30
CA LYS A 195 -12.42 7.85 -15.56
C LYS A 195 -11.93 6.47 -15.09
N ARG A 196 -11.33 5.67 -15.98
CA ARG A 196 -10.77 4.36 -15.64
C ARG A 196 -9.71 4.46 -14.55
N CYS A 197 -8.80 5.41 -14.63
CA CYS A 197 -7.77 5.66 -13.62
C CYS A 197 -8.37 5.98 -12.24
N MET A 198 -9.40 6.80 -12.19
CA MET A 198 -10.13 7.11 -10.96
C MET A 198 -10.81 5.86 -10.37
N GLU A 199 -11.46 5.05 -11.21
CA GLU A 199 -12.07 3.78 -10.81
C GLU A 199 -11.04 2.80 -10.24
N ILE A 200 -9.85 2.69 -10.84
CA ILE A 200 -8.74 1.85 -10.36
C ILE A 200 -8.28 2.34 -8.98
N PHE A 201 -8.03 3.64 -8.83
CA PHE A 201 -7.57 4.23 -7.56
C PHE A 201 -8.59 3.97 -6.44
N ARG A 202 -9.86 4.21 -6.72
CA ARG A 202 -10.95 3.96 -5.75
C ARG A 202 -11.07 2.48 -5.39
N ALA A 203 -11.01 1.58 -6.38
CA ALA A 203 -11.08 0.14 -6.15
C ALA A 203 -9.91 -0.35 -5.28
N CYS A 204 -8.68 0.12 -5.55
CA CYS A 204 -7.51 -0.22 -4.73
C CYS A 204 -7.61 0.40 -3.33
N SER A 205 -8.14 1.61 -3.17
CA SER A 205 -8.46 2.17 -1.84
C SER A 205 -9.47 1.31 -1.07
N GLN A 206 -10.49 0.75 -1.74
CA GLN A 206 -11.45 -0.15 -1.11
C GLN A 206 -10.79 -1.48 -0.70
N HIS A 207 -9.82 -1.96 -1.48
CA HIS A 207 -9.04 -3.14 -1.11
C HIS A 207 -8.12 -2.90 0.09
N GLU A 208 -7.60 -1.67 0.28
CA GLU A 208 -6.88 -1.31 1.52
C GLU A 208 -7.79 -1.48 2.74
N TYR A 209 -9.03 -1.00 2.67
CA TYR A 209 -10.00 -1.18 3.75
C TYR A 209 -10.22 -2.67 4.06
N HIS A 210 -10.45 -3.50 3.06
CA HIS A 210 -10.64 -4.94 3.25
C HIS A 210 -9.37 -5.65 3.75
N PHE A 211 -8.19 -5.16 3.38
CA PHE A 211 -6.92 -5.67 3.90
C PHE A 211 -6.81 -5.43 5.41
N TRP A 212 -7.19 -4.24 5.89
CA TRP A 212 -7.24 -3.94 7.33
C TRP A 212 -8.28 -4.78 8.07
N GLU A 213 -9.48 -5.00 7.51
CA GLU A 213 -10.49 -5.89 8.09
C GLU A 213 -10.02 -7.34 8.17
N MET A 214 -9.38 -7.82 7.11
CA MET A 214 -8.77 -9.17 7.07
C MET A 214 -7.69 -9.31 8.15
N SER A 215 -6.85 -8.30 8.31
CA SER A 215 -5.71 -8.30 9.23
C SER A 215 -6.14 -8.32 10.72
N ALA A 216 -7.37 -7.93 11.04
CA ALA A 216 -7.93 -8.08 12.38
C ALA A 216 -8.16 -9.55 12.80
N LYS A 217 -8.00 -10.49 11.87
CA LYS A 217 -8.12 -11.93 12.12
C LYS A 217 -6.76 -12.62 11.99
N PRO A 218 -6.37 -13.49 12.94
CA PRO A 218 -5.10 -14.19 12.82
C PRO A 218 -5.08 -15.12 11.59
N ARG A 219 -3.89 -15.38 11.06
CA ARG A 219 -3.69 -16.50 10.14
C ARG A 219 -3.66 -17.82 10.93
N THR A 220 -4.21 -18.86 10.36
CA THR A 220 -4.25 -20.21 10.98
C THR A 220 -3.22 -21.17 10.41
N ASP A 221 -2.42 -20.71 9.43
CA ASP A 221 -1.45 -21.49 8.66
C ASP A 221 0.02 -21.08 8.89
N ILE A 222 0.26 -20.32 9.99
CA ILE A 222 1.59 -19.86 10.44
C ILE A 222 1.85 -20.21 11.90
#